data_e7ab1fb3cd0ba19a9d313e2077d3ccf1
#
_entry.id   e7ab1fb3cd0ba19a9d313e2077d3ccf1
#
_cell.length_a   1.000
_cell.length_b   1.000
_cell.length_c   1.000
_cell.angle_alpha   90.00
_cell.angle_beta   90.00
_cell.angle_gamma   90.00
#
_symmetry.space_group_name_H-M   'P 1'
#
loop_
_entity.id
_entity.type
_entity.pdbx_description
1 polymer ?
#
loop_
_entity_poly.entity_id
_entity_poly.type
_entity_poly.pdbx_seq_one_letter_code
_entity_poly.pdbx_strand_id
1 'polypeptide(L)'
;LLDFIFLDTLKDPHDDIPKSCGYLCEKRLDWLSQKLKEADHKKVILFMHHPAFTTGMQAMDLLKLKNSHDFFSTIKNFNNVNHLISGHIHRSICGLYEGYNFSTFKSINQQMVLKFKADRVEYAKGENSGYGIILLDGKNYTIHNEEVN
;
A
#
# COMPACT_ATOMS: atom_id res chain seq x y z
N LEU A 1 -9.01 3.83 19.86
CA LEU A 1 -9.35 2.70 19.01
C LEU A 1 -8.70 2.88 17.64
N LEU A 2 -8.38 1.78 16.96
CA LEU A 2 -7.76 1.71 15.66
C LEU A 2 -8.67 0.90 14.74
N ASP A 3 -8.94 1.42 13.55
CA ASP A 3 -9.71 0.74 12.52
C ASP A 3 -8.80 0.35 11.34
N PHE A 4 -9.09 -0.76 10.71
CA PHE A 4 -8.46 -1.23 9.48
C PHE A 4 -9.43 -1.12 8.31
N ILE A 5 -9.02 -0.45 7.25
CA ILE A 5 -9.78 -0.35 6.01
C ILE A 5 -8.98 -1.00 4.90
N PHE A 6 -9.59 -1.96 4.21
CA PHE A 6 -8.99 -2.69 3.10
C PHE A 6 -9.59 -2.21 1.79
N LEU A 7 -8.72 -1.75 0.88
CA LEU A 7 -9.11 -1.22 -0.42
C LEU A 7 -8.82 -2.24 -1.51
N ASP A 8 -9.83 -2.57 -2.28
CA ASP A 8 -9.64 -3.27 -3.54
C ASP A 8 -9.11 -2.27 -4.59
N THR A 9 -7.86 -2.48 -4.98
CA THR A 9 -7.17 -1.67 -6.00
C THR A 9 -7.07 -2.37 -7.35
N LEU A 10 -7.76 -3.50 -7.55
CA LEU A 10 -7.85 -4.11 -8.87
C LEU A 10 -8.64 -3.20 -9.80
N LYS A 11 -8.11 -2.99 -11.00
CA LYS A 11 -8.81 -2.24 -12.04
C LYS A 11 -10.02 -3.02 -12.54
N ASP A 12 -11.03 -2.33 -13.00
CA ASP A 12 -12.13 -2.96 -13.72
C ASP A 12 -11.66 -3.47 -15.10
N PRO A 13 -12.26 -4.57 -15.63
CA PRO A 13 -11.86 -5.16 -16.91
C PRO A 13 -11.91 -4.19 -18.10
N HIS A 14 -12.76 -3.17 -18.02
CA HIS A 14 -12.98 -2.19 -19.09
C HIS A 14 -12.06 -0.96 -19.02
N ASP A 15 -11.24 -0.83 -17.94
CA ASP A 15 -10.29 0.27 -17.84
C ASP A 15 -9.14 0.06 -18.81
N ASP A 16 -8.79 1.09 -19.57
CA ASP A 16 -7.61 1.11 -20.45
C ASP A 16 -6.32 1.34 -19.65
N ILE A 17 -6.05 0.42 -18.73
CA ILE A 17 -4.92 0.44 -17.80
C ILE A 17 -4.28 -0.96 -17.82
N PRO A 18 -2.93 -1.07 -17.79
CA PRO A 18 -2.27 -2.37 -17.71
C PRO A 18 -2.77 -3.21 -16.52
N LYS A 19 -2.97 -4.51 -16.74
CA LYS A 19 -3.53 -5.44 -15.73
C LYS A 19 -2.76 -5.47 -14.41
N SER A 20 -1.46 -5.18 -14.46
CA SER A 20 -0.57 -5.16 -13.30
C SER A 20 -0.58 -3.84 -12.52
N CYS A 21 -1.40 -2.86 -12.92
CA CYS A 21 -1.53 -1.58 -12.24
C CYS A 21 -2.79 -1.53 -11.41
N GLY A 22 -2.73 -0.78 -10.30
CA GLY A 22 -3.90 -0.50 -9.49
C GLY A 22 -4.72 0.67 -10.02
N TYR A 23 -6.01 0.67 -9.70
CA TYR A 23 -6.91 1.78 -9.95
C TYR A 23 -8.07 1.80 -8.94
N LEU A 24 -8.43 2.98 -8.48
CA LEU A 24 -9.60 3.20 -7.62
C LEU A 24 -10.62 4.02 -8.40
N CYS A 25 -11.71 3.40 -8.83
CA CYS A 25 -12.80 4.12 -9.48
C CYS A 25 -13.49 5.07 -8.49
N GLU A 26 -14.25 6.03 -9.00
CA GLU A 26 -14.98 7.03 -8.21
C GLU A 26 -15.80 6.38 -7.08
N LYS A 27 -16.53 5.31 -7.39
CA LYS A 27 -17.32 4.57 -6.40
C LYS A 27 -16.48 4.03 -5.22
N ARG A 28 -15.25 3.57 -5.48
CA ARG A 28 -14.34 3.10 -4.42
C ARG A 28 -13.75 4.25 -3.62
N LEU A 29 -13.46 5.39 -4.24
CA LEU A 29 -13.02 6.61 -3.56
C LEU A 29 -14.13 7.21 -2.68
N ASP A 30 -15.37 7.23 -3.17
CA ASP A 30 -16.54 7.67 -2.39
C ASP A 30 -16.78 6.75 -1.18
N TRP A 31 -16.69 5.43 -1.39
CA TRP A 31 -16.79 4.46 -0.30
C TRP A 31 -15.68 4.68 0.75
N LEU A 32 -14.42 4.93 0.31
CA LEU A 32 -13.32 5.26 1.21
C LEU A 32 -13.62 6.51 2.04
N SER A 33 -14.09 7.60 1.39
CA SER A 33 -14.49 8.83 2.06
C SER A 33 -15.55 8.59 3.12
N GLN A 34 -16.57 7.80 2.78
CA GLN A 34 -17.62 7.44 3.71
C GLN A 34 -17.06 6.66 4.92
N LYS A 35 -16.19 5.66 4.69
CA LYS A 35 -15.59 4.86 5.77
C LYS A 35 -14.66 5.67 6.67
N LEU A 36 -13.89 6.58 6.12
CA LEU A 36 -13.06 7.50 6.91
C LEU A 36 -13.90 8.43 7.77
N LYS A 37 -15.02 8.91 7.26
CA LYS A 37 -15.98 9.71 8.03
C LYS A 37 -16.64 8.89 9.14
N GLU A 38 -17.03 7.64 8.87
CA GLU A 38 -17.61 6.73 9.86
C GLU A 38 -16.62 6.36 10.97
N ALA A 39 -15.32 6.26 10.64
CA ALA A 39 -14.26 6.01 11.61
C ALA A 39 -14.04 7.18 12.59
N ASP A 40 -14.42 8.39 12.19
CA ASP A 40 -14.43 9.62 13.00
C ASP A 40 -13.09 9.86 13.76
N HIS A 41 -13.08 9.72 15.08
CA HIS A 41 -11.91 9.96 15.94
C HIS A 41 -10.96 8.76 16.07
N LYS A 42 -11.23 7.65 15.40
CA LYS A 42 -10.35 6.49 15.44
C LYS A 42 -9.19 6.66 14.46
N LYS A 43 -8.01 6.23 14.87
CA LYS A 43 -6.89 6.10 13.94
C LYS A 43 -7.21 5.02 12.89
N VAL A 44 -6.84 5.26 11.65
CA VAL A 44 -7.07 4.32 10.54
C VAL A 44 -5.74 3.88 9.93
N ILE A 45 -5.58 2.58 9.72
CA ILE A 45 -4.56 2.02 8.85
C ILE A 45 -5.26 1.57 7.56
N LEU A 46 -4.82 2.10 6.42
CA LEU A 46 -5.32 1.70 5.10
C LEU A 46 -4.45 0.59 4.53
N PHE A 47 -5.10 -0.48 4.08
CA PHE A 47 -4.48 -1.59 3.38
C PHE A 47 -4.88 -1.56 1.90
N MET A 48 -3.91 -1.70 1.01
CA MET A 48 -4.13 -1.80 -0.42
C MET A 48 -3.07 -2.68 -1.07
N HIS A 49 -3.38 -3.33 -2.19
CA HIS A 49 -2.36 -4.13 -2.87
C HIS A 49 -1.36 -3.23 -3.62
N HIS A 50 -1.83 -2.36 -4.49
CA HIS A 50 -0.97 -1.47 -5.26
C HIS A 50 -0.65 -0.20 -4.46
N PRO A 51 0.64 0.14 -4.26
CA PRO A 51 1.01 1.35 -3.52
C PRO A 51 0.57 2.62 -4.25
N ALA A 52 0.12 3.61 -3.49
CA ALA A 52 -0.17 4.95 -4.01
C ALA A 52 1.08 5.85 -4.05
N PHE A 53 2.19 5.41 -3.47
CA PHE A 53 3.46 6.13 -3.33
C PHE A 53 4.53 5.56 -4.26
N THR A 54 5.63 6.30 -4.42
CA THR A 54 6.82 5.82 -5.14
C THR A 54 7.81 5.19 -4.16
N THR A 55 8.44 4.11 -4.59
CA THR A 55 9.43 3.36 -3.80
C THR A 55 10.87 3.64 -4.24
N GLY A 56 11.04 4.30 -5.38
CA GLY A 56 12.32 4.48 -6.05
C GLY A 56 12.70 3.29 -6.94
N MET A 57 11.99 2.18 -6.88
CA MET A 57 12.15 1.05 -7.80
C MET A 57 11.37 1.35 -9.08
N GLN A 58 12.01 1.98 -10.05
CA GLN A 58 11.36 2.55 -11.25
C GLN A 58 10.42 1.56 -11.94
N ALA A 59 10.83 0.31 -12.14
CA ALA A 59 9.98 -0.70 -12.78
C ALA A 59 8.70 -1.00 -11.97
N MET A 60 8.78 -1.01 -10.65
CA MET A 60 7.62 -1.23 -9.77
C MET A 60 6.76 0.03 -9.66
N ASP A 61 7.37 1.21 -9.66
CA ASP A 61 6.66 2.49 -9.61
C ASP A 61 5.80 2.72 -10.86
N LEU A 62 6.14 2.08 -11.99
CA LEU A 62 5.29 2.05 -13.19
C LEU A 62 4.02 1.19 -13.00
N LEU A 63 4.01 0.30 -12.03
CA LEU A 63 2.91 -0.65 -11.76
C LEU A 63 2.06 -0.26 -10.53
N LYS A 64 2.32 0.88 -9.93
CA LYS A 64 1.58 1.40 -8.76
C LYS A 64 0.13 1.77 -9.09
N LEU A 65 -0.58 2.29 -8.11
CA LEU A 65 -1.91 2.89 -8.27
C LEU A 65 -1.84 4.05 -9.28
N LYS A 66 -2.57 3.97 -10.38
CA LYS A 66 -2.51 4.94 -11.48
C LYS A 66 -3.08 6.30 -11.11
N ASN A 67 -4.17 6.32 -10.38
CA ASN A 67 -4.79 7.54 -9.91
C ASN A 67 -4.43 7.85 -8.43
N SER A 68 -3.15 7.74 -8.08
CA SER A 68 -2.64 8.07 -6.74
C SER A 68 -3.02 9.49 -6.31
N HIS A 69 -3.05 10.44 -7.25
CA HIS A 69 -3.45 11.82 -6.97
C HIS A 69 -4.87 11.89 -6.39
N ASP A 70 -5.83 11.19 -7.00
CA ASP A 70 -7.23 11.18 -6.54
C ASP A 70 -7.35 10.52 -5.17
N PHE A 71 -6.61 9.43 -4.95
CA PHE A 71 -6.52 8.78 -3.64
C PHE A 71 -6.01 9.74 -2.56
N PHE A 72 -4.87 10.42 -2.77
CA PHE A 72 -4.34 11.38 -1.80
C PHE A 72 -5.26 12.59 -1.62
N SER A 73 -5.87 13.09 -2.69
CA SER A 73 -6.87 14.17 -2.61
C SER A 73 -8.08 13.77 -1.76
N THR A 74 -8.49 12.50 -1.84
CA THR A 74 -9.57 11.97 -1.02
C THR A 74 -9.17 11.92 0.46
N ILE A 75 -8.06 11.28 0.81
CA ILE A 75 -7.67 11.07 2.21
C ILE A 75 -7.18 12.34 2.91
N LYS A 76 -6.71 13.36 2.18
CA LYS A 76 -6.32 14.68 2.75
C LYS A 76 -7.45 15.40 3.48
N ASN A 77 -8.69 15.08 3.18
CA ASN A 77 -9.86 15.66 3.85
C ASN A 77 -10.11 15.07 5.26
N PHE A 78 -9.29 14.09 5.68
CA PHE A 78 -9.46 13.37 6.94
C PHE A 78 -8.16 13.35 7.74
N ASN A 79 -8.27 13.61 9.06
CA ASN A 79 -7.12 13.66 9.96
C ASN A 79 -6.86 12.33 10.69
N ASN A 80 -7.59 11.28 10.35
CA ASN A 80 -7.56 10.01 11.04
C ASN A 80 -6.76 8.90 10.32
N VAL A 81 -6.29 9.13 9.09
CA VAL A 81 -5.40 8.19 8.38
C VAL A 81 -3.99 8.29 8.94
N ASN A 82 -3.50 7.22 9.55
CA ASN A 82 -2.20 7.20 10.23
C ASN A 82 -1.12 6.44 9.47
N HIS A 83 -1.50 5.42 8.68
CA HIS A 83 -0.54 4.57 8.01
C HIS A 83 -1.13 3.95 6.75
N LEU A 84 -0.30 3.79 5.73
CA LEU A 84 -0.62 3.10 4.49
C LEU A 84 0.19 1.81 4.42
N ILE A 85 -0.47 0.67 4.27
CA ILE A 85 0.18 -0.63 4.10
C ILE A 85 -0.13 -1.14 2.71
N SER A 86 0.93 -1.49 1.96
CA SER A 86 0.77 -1.99 0.59
C SER A 86 1.55 -3.28 0.37
N GLY A 87 1.02 -4.10 -0.53
CA GLY A 87 1.70 -5.27 -1.09
C GLY A 87 2.46 -4.92 -2.38
N HIS A 88 2.42 -5.82 -3.34
CA HIS A 88 2.88 -5.68 -4.72
C HIS A 88 4.40 -5.55 -4.91
N ILE A 89 5.11 -4.89 -4.01
CA ILE A 89 6.54 -4.56 -4.14
C ILE A 89 7.44 -5.75 -3.81
N HIS A 90 6.94 -6.69 -3.01
CA HIS A 90 7.68 -7.87 -2.53
C HIS A 90 9.01 -7.51 -1.85
N ARG A 91 9.06 -6.37 -1.16
CA ARG A 91 10.19 -5.91 -0.34
C ARG A 91 9.70 -5.18 0.89
N SER A 92 10.46 -5.25 1.97
CA SER A 92 10.21 -4.46 3.17
C SER A 92 10.74 -3.04 2.97
N ILE A 93 9.84 -2.09 2.86
CA ILE A 93 10.13 -0.67 2.70
C ILE A 93 9.23 0.09 3.68
N CYS A 94 9.77 1.10 4.33
CA CYS A 94 8.99 2.03 5.13
C CYS A 94 9.45 3.47 4.85
N GLY A 95 8.57 4.42 5.08
CA GLY A 95 8.88 5.82 4.86
C GLY A 95 7.70 6.75 5.10
N LEU A 96 7.85 7.98 4.63
CA LEU A 96 6.85 9.04 4.67
C LEU A 96 6.60 9.52 3.23
N TYR A 97 5.34 9.58 2.81
CA TYR A 97 4.96 10.08 1.49
C TYR A 97 3.69 10.93 1.60
N GLU A 98 3.70 12.13 1.04
CA GLU A 98 2.57 13.10 1.14
C GLU A 98 2.06 13.33 2.59
N GLY A 99 2.93 13.18 3.59
CA GLY A 99 2.59 13.33 5.01
C GLY A 99 2.09 12.05 5.69
N TYR A 100 1.98 10.93 4.98
CA TYR A 100 1.52 9.65 5.50
C TYR A 100 2.68 8.67 5.67
N ASN A 101 2.76 8.02 6.84
CA ASN A 101 3.65 6.87 7.02
C ASN A 101 3.19 5.72 6.13
N PHE A 102 4.14 4.98 5.58
CA PHE A 102 3.82 3.79 4.80
C PHE A 102 4.77 2.62 5.10
N SER A 103 4.29 1.41 4.86
CA SER A 103 5.07 0.18 4.89
C SER A 103 4.65 -0.78 3.79
N THR A 104 5.63 -1.53 3.29
CA THR A 104 5.44 -2.72 2.46
C THR A 104 6.22 -3.87 3.09
N PHE A 105 5.93 -5.11 2.69
CA PHE A 105 6.55 -6.30 3.23
C PHE A 105 7.10 -7.20 2.13
N LYS A 106 8.00 -8.09 2.50
CA LYS A 106 8.38 -9.22 1.66
C LYS A 106 7.15 -10.05 1.29
N SER A 107 7.21 -10.71 0.15
CA SER A 107 6.19 -11.67 -0.27
C SER A 107 6.41 -13.02 0.43
N ILE A 108 5.34 -13.77 0.64
CA ILE A 108 5.40 -15.16 1.09
C ILE A 108 5.85 -16.12 -0.02
N ASN A 109 5.97 -15.66 -1.26
CA ASN A 109 6.37 -16.48 -2.40
C ASN A 109 7.80 -16.12 -2.85
N GLN A 110 7.97 -15.02 -3.58
CA GLN A 110 9.26 -14.61 -4.15
C GLN A 110 9.46 -13.12 -4.01
N GLN A 111 10.72 -12.69 -3.95
CA GLN A 111 11.07 -11.29 -3.76
C GLN A 111 11.41 -10.61 -5.09
N MET A 112 11.30 -9.29 -5.14
CA MET A 112 11.80 -8.47 -6.25
C MET A 112 13.25 -8.06 -5.97
N VAL A 113 14.09 -8.00 -7.00
CA VAL A 113 15.45 -7.46 -6.87
C VAL A 113 15.39 -5.97 -6.59
N LEU A 114 16.14 -5.48 -5.60
CA LEU A 114 16.23 -4.04 -5.34
C LEU A 114 17.07 -3.37 -6.43
N LYS A 115 16.40 -2.73 -7.38
CA LYS A 115 17.01 -1.92 -8.44
C LYS A 115 16.26 -0.59 -8.59
N PHE A 116 16.96 0.51 -8.37
CA PHE A 116 16.33 1.83 -8.48
C PHE A 116 16.14 2.30 -9.93
N LYS A 117 17.09 1.96 -10.80
CA LYS A 117 17.08 2.35 -12.22
C LYS A 117 16.95 1.12 -13.13
N ALA A 118 15.81 0.46 -13.07
CA ALA A 118 15.52 -0.67 -13.94
C ALA A 118 14.25 -0.38 -14.75
N ASP A 119 14.25 -0.81 -15.99
CA ASP A 119 13.11 -0.71 -16.91
C ASP A 119 12.15 -1.90 -16.81
N ARG A 120 12.58 -2.96 -16.14
CA ARG A 120 11.81 -4.19 -15.95
C ARG A 120 11.96 -4.75 -14.53
N VAL A 121 10.93 -5.48 -14.12
CA VAL A 121 10.91 -6.21 -12.85
C VAL A 121 11.80 -7.45 -12.96
N GLU A 122 12.59 -7.71 -11.93
CA GLU A 122 13.41 -8.91 -11.80
C GLU A 122 13.11 -9.57 -10.45
N TYR A 123 13.02 -10.91 -10.45
CA TYR A 123 12.84 -11.68 -9.24
C TYR A 123 14.19 -12.09 -8.64
N ALA A 124 14.31 -11.91 -7.34
CA ALA A 124 15.47 -12.33 -6.59
C ALA A 124 15.48 -13.86 -6.40
N LYS A 125 16.67 -14.46 -6.54
CA LYS A 125 16.86 -15.89 -6.28
C LYS A 125 17.41 -16.09 -4.86
N GLY A 126 16.81 -17.00 -4.10
CA GLY A 126 17.32 -17.42 -2.79
C GLY A 126 17.10 -16.39 -1.67
N GLU A 127 16.28 -15.36 -1.87
CA GLU A 127 15.83 -14.50 -0.76
C GLU A 127 14.68 -15.16 -0.03
N ASN A 128 14.73 -15.13 1.31
CA ASN A 128 13.68 -15.66 2.17
C ASN A 128 12.35 -14.96 1.96
N SER A 129 11.28 -15.71 2.12
CA SER A 129 9.91 -15.21 2.21
C SER A 129 9.72 -14.39 3.50
N GLY A 130 8.69 -13.56 3.55
CA GLY A 130 8.43 -12.78 4.77
C GLY A 130 7.01 -12.26 4.85
N TYR A 131 6.69 -11.70 6.00
CA TYR A 131 5.39 -11.12 6.31
C TYR A 131 5.51 -10.02 7.37
N GLY A 132 4.46 -9.23 7.51
CA GLY A 132 4.35 -8.21 8.54
C GLY A 132 3.45 -8.66 9.70
N ILE A 133 3.83 -8.29 10.93
CA ILE A 133 3.01 -8.44 12.13
C ILE A 133 2.68 -7.06 12.67
N ILE A 134 1.41 -6.78 12.93
CA ILE A 134 0.99 -5.55 13.60
C ILE A 134 0.59 -5.90 15.03
N LEU A 135 1.38 -5.44 15.98
CA LEU A 135 1.03 -5.53 17.41
C LEU A 135 0.27 -4.26 17.82
N LEU A 136 -0.86 -4.45 18.48
CA LEU A 136 -1.71 -3.36 18.96
C LEU A 136 -1.56 -3.24 20.49
N ASP A 137 -1.32 -2.02 20.95
CA ASP A 137 -1.30 -1.67 22.37
C ASP A 137 -2.13 -0.40 22.60
N GLY A 138 -3.39 -0.58 22.92
CA GLY A 138 -4.34 0.51 23.11
C GLY A 138 -4.50 1.38 21.85
N LYS A 139 -3.93 2.60 21.88
CA LYS A 139 -3.93 3.54 20.75
C LYS A 139 -2.65 3.46 19.90
N ASN A 140 -1.71 2.63 20.31
CA ASN A 140 -0.42 2.47 19.66
C ASN A 140 -0.39 1.18 18.85
N TYR A 141 0.48 1.15 17.87
CA TYR A 141 0.79 -0.06 17.11
C TYR A 141 2.27 -0.08 16.77
N THR A 142 2.79 -1.29 16.62
CA THR A 142 4.15 -1.55 16.14
C THR A 142 4.07 -2.53 14.98
N ILE A 143 4.86 -2.29 13.95
CA ILE A 143 4.90 -3.15 12.78
C ILE A 143 6.26 -3.86 12.75
N HIS A 144 6.24 -5.19 12.79
CA HIS A 144 7.40 -6.05 12.66
C HIS A 144 7.46 -6.64 11.27
N ASN A 145 8.68 -6.80 10.75
CA ASN A 145 8.97 -7.55 9.53
C ASN A 145 9.63 -8.87 9.95
N GLU A 146 9.02 -9.98 9.58
CA GLU A 146 9.54 -11.32 9.87
C GLU A 146 9.91 -12.05 8.58
N GLU A 147 10.98 -12.82 8.63
CA GLU A 147 11.40 -13.70 7.54
C GLU A 147 11.11 -15.16 7.88
N VAL A 148 10.69 -15.91 6.87
CA VAL A 148 10.47 -17.34 6.97
C VAL A 148 11.69 -18.03 6.36
N ASN A 149 12.39 -18.84 7.17
CA ASN A 149 13.54 -19.65 6.76
C ASN A 149 13.09 -20.97 6.13
#